data_61ca1e01e1f9ad9bb337f34cb1768622
#
_entry.id   61ca1e01e1f9ad9bb337f34cb1768622
#
_cell.length_a   1.000
_cell.length_b   1.000
_cell.length_c   1.000
_cell.angle_alpha   90.00
_cell.angle_beta   90.00
_cell.angle_gamma   90.00
#
_symmetry.space_group_name_H-M   'P 1'
#
loop_
_entity.id
_entity.type
_entity.pdbx_description
1 polymer ?
#
loop_
_entity_poly.entity_id
_entity_poly.type
_entity_poly.pdbx_seq_one_letter_code
_entity_poly.pdbx_strand_id
1 'polypeptide(L)'
;MNDAKMALSGAELLDALADGSGFQRRLKEATGYVIENAMQQAVNKLSTFMEGTGVKCPPIIFTTDWPAKLDRQVVEKIDENLEKRISAQKSDYIYTMAKKLGPLKVHCESAVRTLVVIDQWLTIARWAAHYSCTMPEIVSHGIWIREGRHLMLGIDPDPVTYGLGKAAPSDDQQQLALLTGANSGGKTTLLELLAHTCILAHMGLPVPAKAAKVGRVDALHILAKAGGTQSAGALEQTLVDLANVVSDPTPKLILADELEAITEPGAGARIIAGMLLAARSQKDTTMMLVTHLAPAIIKASGVDDFRVDGIEARGLDAELELIVDRTPIRNHLARSTPELIVKRLVERSKGHAKSLFSDILEMF
;
A
#
# COMPACT_ATOMS: atom_id res chain seq x y z
N MET A 1 26.46 -70.92 -20.46
CA MET A 1 25.97 -71.51 -21.70
C MET A 1 27.10 -71.86 -22.70
N ASN A 2 28.21 -71.16 -22.67
CA ASN A 2 29.33 -71.46 -23.63
C ASN A 2 30.00 -72.83 -23.47
N ASP A 3 29.83 -73.55 -22.37
CA ASP A 3 30.47 -74.82 -22.07
C ASP A 3 29.56 -76.05 -22.27
N ALA A 4 28.30 -75.84 -22.65
CA ALA A 4 27.39 -76.94 -22.92
C ALA A 4 27.56 -77.43 -24.36
N LYS A 5 28.34 -78.50 -24.54
CA LYS A 5 28.49 -79.19 -25.84
C LYS A 5 27.41 -80.24 -25.96
N MET A 6 26.58 -80.12 -26.99
CA MET A 6 25.61 -81.15 -27.36
C MET A 6 26.15 -81.96 -28.56
N ALA A 7 26.43 -83.20 -28.34
CA ALA A 7 26.79 -84.11 -29.40
C ALA A 7 25.57 -85.00 -29.74
N LEU A 8 25.06 -84.89 -30.98
CA LEU A 8 23.98 -85.69 -31.49
C LEU A 8 24.54 -86.64 -32.53
N SER A 9 24.16 -87.93 -32.47
CA SER A 9 24.42 -88.90 -33.53
C SER A 9 23.51 -88.59 -34.72
N GLY A 10 23.91 -89.02 -35.93
CA GLY A 10 23.14 -88.78 -37.15
C GLY A 10 21.69 -89.27 -37.10
N ALA A 11 21.41 -90.36 -36.42
CA ALA A 11 20.06 -90.92 -36.23
C ALA A 11 19.25 -90.02 -35.28
N GLU A 12 19.86 -89.50 -34.23
CA GLU A 12 19.23 -88.59 -33.24
C GLU A 12 18.95 -87.20 -33.82
N LEU A 13 19.77 -86.80 -34.81
CA LEU A 13 19.55 -85.55 -35.53
C LEU A 13 18.30 -85.66 -36.46
N LEU A 14 18.11 -86.79 -37.07
CA LEU A 14 16.97 -87.08 -37.93
C LEU A 14 15.65 -87.18 -37.10
N ASP A 15 15.69 -87.81 -35.92
CA ASP A 15 14.56 -87.82 -34.96
C ASP A 15 14.24 -86.44 -34.41
N ALA A 16 15.23 -85.69 -34.14
CA ALA A 16 15.02 -84.28 -33.66
C ALA A 16 14.46 -83.41 -34.76
N LEU A 17 14.73 -83.65 -36.01
CA LEU A 17 14.15 -82.92 -37.16
C LEU A 17 12.74 -83.39 -37.50
N ALA A 18 12.40 -84.66 -37.22
CA ALA A 18 11.08 -85.24 -37.51
C ALA A 18 10.03 -84.94 -36.46
N ASP A 19 10.43 -84.80 -35.19
CA ASP A 19 9.56 -84.42 -34.07
C ASP A 19 10.30 -83.46 -33.12
N GLY A 20 10.06 -82.14 -33.25
CA GLY A 20 10.74 -81.08 -32.49
C GLY A 20 10.68 -81.27 -30.96
N SER A 21 9.85 -82.18 -30.43
CA SER A 21 9.70 -82.48 -29.00
C SER A 21 10.92 -83.19 -28.42
N GLY A 22 11.55 -84.10 -29.22
CA GLY A 22 12.71 -84.86 -28.83
C GLY A 22 13.99 -84.00 -28.70
N PHE A 23 14.14 -83.00 -29.57
CA PHE A 23 15.23 -82.01 -29.49
C PHE A 23 15.10 -81.10 -28.28
N GLN A 24 13.90 -80.64 -28.02
CA GLN A 24 13.67 -79.78 -26.85
C GLN A 24 13.92 -80.55 -25.54
N ARG A 25 13.51 -81.81 -25.43
CA ARG A 25 13.75 -82.62 -24.24
C ARG A 25 15.27 -82.84 -23.99
N ARG A 26 16.06 -83.17 -25.00
CA ARG A 26 17.51 -83.32 -24.85
C ARG A 26 18.24 -82.01 -24.60
N LEU A 27 17.81 -80.93 -25.22
CA LEU A 27 18.33 -79.61 -24.92
C LEU A 27 18.11 -79.26 -23.45
N LYS A 28 16.91 -79.55 -22.92
CA LYS A 28 16.55 -79.35 -21.49
C LYS A 28 17.44 -80.24 -20.59
N GLU A 29 17.69 -81.51 -20.96
CA GLU A 29 18.55 -82.37 -20.19
C GLU A 29 20.04 -81.95 -20.21
N ALA A 30 20.51 -81.49 -21.34
CA ALA A 30 21.93 -81.06 -21.51
C ALA A 30 22.23 -79.70 -20.90
N THR A 31 21.21 -78.78 -20.89
CA THR A 31 21.40 -77.44 -20.42
C THR A 31 20.69 -77.11 -19.09
N GLY A 32 19.81 -78.03 -18.61
CA GLY A 32 18.96 -77.88 -17.44
C GLY A 32 19.75 -77.49 -16.21
N TYR A 33 20.81 -78.20 -15.88
CA TYR A 33 21.65 -77.89 -14.72
C TYR A 33 22.30 -76.52 -14.78
N VAL A 34 22.79 -76.10 -15.96
CA VAL A 34 23.42 -74.76 -16.13
C VAL A 34 22.40 -73.68 -15.95
N ILE A 35 21.17 -73.88 -16.44
CA ILE A 35 20.10 -72.95 -16.35
C ILE A 35 19.57 -72.86 -14.91
N GLU A 36 19.33 -74.00 -14.26
CA GLU A 36 18.92 -74.05 -12.86
C GLU A 36 19.91 -73.32 -11.94
N ASN A 37 21.20 -73.57 -12.16
CA ASN A 37 22.26 -72.89 -11.42
C ASN A 37 22.26 -71.36 -11.68
N ALA A 38 22.09 -70.95 -12.94
CA ALA A 38 21.99 -69.53 -13.29
C ALA A 38 20.73 -68.86 -12.66
N MET A 39 19.58 -69.53 -12.66
CA MET A 39 18.35 -69.08 -12.04
C MET A 39 18.54 -68.96 -10.52
N GLN A 40 19.13 -69.96 -9.87
CA GLN A 40 19.41 -69.90 -8.42
C GLN A 40 20.37 -68.79 -8.08
N GLN A 41 21.42 -68.57 -8.88
CA GLN A 41 22.33 -67.43 -8.69
C GLN A 41 21.60 -66.10 -8.85
N ALA A 42 20.67 -65.98 -9.82
CA ALA A 42 19.86 -64.78 -10.01
C ALA A 42 18.92 -64.50 -8.82
N VAL A 43 18.26 -65.56 -8.31
CA VAL A 43 17.40 -65.47 -7.12
C VAL A 43 18.22 -65.06 -5.89
N ASN A 44 19.39 -65.64 -5.69
CA ASN A 44 20.28 -65.30 -4.56
C ASN A 44 20.73 -63.83 -4.64
N LYS A 45 21.15 -63.35 -5.83
CA LYS A 45 21.50 -61.93 -6.03
C LYS A 45 20.32 -61.00 -5.75
N LEU A 46 19.13 -61.34 -6.23
CA LEU A 46 17.93 -60.56 -5.98
C LEU A 46 17.57 -60.58 -4.48
N SER A 47 17.69 -61.76 -3.82
CA SER A 47 17.44 -61.86 -2.38
C SER A 47 18.38 -60.95 -1.58
N THR A 48 19.69 -60.95 -1.91
CA THR A 48 20.68 -60.09 -1.28
C THR A 48 20.36 -58.58 -1.53
N PHE A 49 19.96 -58.25 -2.76
CA PHE A 49 19.55 -56.88 -3.10
C PHE A 49 18.30 -56.46 -2.35
N MET A 50 17.39 -57.35 -2.10
CA MET A 50 16.15 -57.12 -1.36
C MET A 50 16.34 -57.16 0.17
N GLU A 51 17.50 -57.59 0.67
CA GLU A 51 17.84 -57.49 2.08
C GLU A 51 17.69 -56.04 2.54
N GLY A 52 17.06 -55.75 3.61
CA GLY A 52 16.79 -54.38 4.07
C GLY A 52 15.47 -53.77 3.58
N THR A 53 14.87 -54.26 2.49
CA THR A 53 13.51 -53.80 2.11
C THR A 53 12.45 -54.43 3.01
N GLY A 54 12.77 -55.55 3.67
CA GLY A 54 11.89 -56.36 4.50
C GLY A 54 10.83 -57.14 3.71
N VAL A 55 10.93 -57.20 2.40
CA VAL A 55 10.17 -58.05 1.53
C VAL A 55 11.03 -59.28 1.18
N LYS A 56 10.52 -60.47 1.46
CA LYS A 56 11.26 -61.71 1.13
C LYS A 56 11.17 -62.02 -0.35
N CYS A 57 12.31 -62.30 -0.96
CA CYS A 57 12.37 -62.79 -2.32
C CYS A 57 11.82 -64.23 -2.38
N PRO A 58 10.82 -64.52 -3.24
CA PRO A 58 10.33 -65.87 -3.40
C PRO A 58 11.42 -66.76 -4.00
N PRO A 59 11.50 -68.06 -3.62
CA PRO A 59 12.52 -68.99 -4.16
C PRO A 59 12.31 -69.34 -5.63
N ILE A 60 11.08 -69.18 -6.13
CA ILE A 60 10.71 -69.48 -7.52
C ILE A 60 10.19 -68.18 -8.14
N ILE A 61 11.00 -67.59 -9.04
CA ILE A 61 10.68 -66.36 -9.78
C ILE A 61 10.58 -66.63 -11.28
N PHE A 62 11.08 -67.78 -11.72
CA PHE A 62 11.08 -68.15 -13.12
C PHE A 62 10.00 -69.20 -13.39
N THR A 63 9.41 -69.17 -14.60
CA THR A 63 8.49 -70.21 -15.05
C THR A 63 9.20 -71.56 -15.24
N THR A 64 8.48 -72.65 -15.04
CA THR A 64 8.98 -73.98 -15.25
C THR A 64 9.03 -74.35 -16.74
N ASP A 65 8.39 -73.55 -17.59
CA ASP A 65 8.34 -73.77 -19.05
C ASP A 65 9.64 -73.37 -19.70
N TRP A 66 9.93 -74.04 -20.84
CA TRP A 66 11.12 -73.80 -21.66
C TRP A 66 10.75 -72.91 -22.88
N PRO A 67 11.43 -71.80 -23.15
CA PRO A 67 12.53 -71.17 -22.37
C PRO A 67 12.00 -70.55 -21.10
N ALA A 68 12.77 -70.66 -20.01
CA ALA A 68 12.39 -70.10 -18.72
C ALA A 68 12.27 -68.56 -18.81
N LYS A 69 11.15 -68.07 -18.33
CA LYS A 69 10.81 -66.61 -18.28
C LYS A 69 10.54 -66.20 -16.85
N LEU A 70 10.61 -64.92 -16.59
CA LEU A 70 10.17 -64.36 -15.32
C LEU A 70 8.66 -64.60 -15.17
N ASP A 71 8.23 -65.16 -14.03
CA ASP A 71 6.84 -65.29 -13.70
C ASP A 71 6.27 -63.92 -13.33
N ARG A 72 5.42 -63.36 -14.19
CA ARG A 72 4.84 -62.04 -14.04
C ARG A 72 4.02 -61.90 -12.76
N GLN A 73 3.27 -62.93 -12.38
CA GLN A 73 2.44 -62.92 -11.17
C GLN A 73 3.29 -62.85 -9.91
N VAL A 74 4.45 -63.52 -9.91
CA VAL A 74 5.36 -63.43 -8.76
C VAL A 74 6.04 -62.08 -8.69
N VAL A 75 6.42 -61.49 -9.82
CA VAL A 75 7.01 -60.14 -9.87
C VAL A 75 6.01 -59.13 -9.42
N GLU A 76 4.75 -59.18 -9.91
CA GLU A 76 3.64 -58.27 -9.47
C GLU A 76 3.40 -58.34 -7.96
N LYS A 77 3.41 -59.56 -7.38
CA LYS A 77 3.29 -59.73 -5.92
C LYS A 77 4.46 -59.13 -5.14
N ILE A 78 5.68 -59.19 -5.67
CA ILE A 78 6.85 -58.57 -5.06
C ILE A 78 6.65 -57.05 -5.07
N ASP A 79 6.24 -56.53 -6.21
CA ASP A 79 5.99 -55.06 -6.41
C ASP A 79 4.91 -54.54 -5.48
N GLU A 80 3.76 -55.23 -5.42
CA GLU A 80 2.68 -54.89 -4.48
C GLU A 80 3.13 -54.89 -3.01
N ASN A 81 3.96 -55.85 -2.62
CA ASN A 81 4.47 -55.93 -1.26
C ASN A 81 5.48 -54.82 -0.95
N LEU A 82 6.31 -54.46 -1.93
CA LEU A 82 7.23 -53.33 -1.82
C LEU A 82 6.44 -52.03 -1.71
N GLU A 83 5.44 -51.80 -2.56
CA GLU A 83 4.59 -50.61 -2.51
C GLU A 83 3.84 -50.49 -1.18
N LYS A 84 3.24 -51.60 -0.70
CA LYS A 84 2.58 -51.63 0.63
C LYS A 84 3.57 -51.25 1.73
N ARG A 85 4.77 -51.72 1.70
CA ARG A 85 5.79 -51.44 2.70
C ARG A 85 6.29 -49.98 2.63
N ILE A 86 6.54 -49.48 1.42
CA ILE A 86 6.88 -48.06 1.19
C ILE A 86 5.75 -47.15 1.70
N SER A 87 4.51 -47.51 1.38
CA SER A 87 3.34 -46.72 1.85
C SER A 87 3.22 -46.75 3.36
N ALA A 88 3.44 -47.90 4.01
CA ALA A 88 3.42 -48.01 5.46
C ALA A 88 4.52 -47.16 6.11
N GLN A 89 5.75 -47.22 5.58
CA GLN A 89 6.87 -46.42 6.08
C GLN A 89 6.64 -44.92 5.89
N LYS A 90 6.08 -44.52 4.73
CA LYS A 90 5.69 -43.10 4.50
C LYS A 90 4.64 -42.65 5.49
N SER A 91 3.61 -43.46 5.74
CA SER A 91 2.57 -43.15 6.70
C SER A 91 3.10 -42.98 8.12
N ASP A 92 3.96 -43.90 8.56
CA ASP A 92 4.58 -43.85 9.89
C ASP A 92 5.48 -42.61 10.03
N TYR A 93 6.29 -42.32 8.98
CA TYR A 93 7.11 -41.12 8.96
C TYR A 93 6.25 -39.83 9.04
N ILE A 94 5.18 -39.74 8.22
CA ILE A 94 4.26 -38.60 8.23
C ILE A 94 3.60 -38.47 9.61
N TYR A 95 3.14 -39.57 10.18
CA TYR A 95 2.54 -39.56 11.52
C TYR A 95 3.51 -39.07 12.59
N THR A 96 4.73 -39.57 12.57
CA THR A 96 5.79 -39.19 13.49
C THR A 96 6.16 -37.71 13.36
N MET A 97 6.26 -37.20 12.11
CA MET A 97 6.51 -35.80 11.83
C MET A 97 5.33 -34.93 12.27
N ALA A 98 4.10 -35.31 11.95
CA ALA A 98 2.92 -34.59 12.38
C ALA A 98 2.82 -34.47 13.91
N LYS A 99 3.16 -35.56 14.64
CA LYS A 99 3.22 -35.56 16.10
C LYS A 99 4.29 -34.61 16.66
N LYS A 100 5.44 -34.49 15.99
CA LYS A 100 6.51 -33.56 16.39
C LYS A 100 6.20 -32.11 16.01
N LEU A 101 5.61 -31.88 14.84
CA LEU A 101 5.35 -30.53 14.32
C LEU A 101 4.03 -29.94 14.84
N GLY A 102 3.04 -30.79 15.15
CA GLY A 102 1.74 -30.34 15.62
C GLY A 102 1.77 -29.32 16.78
N PRO A 103 2.54 -29.58 17.85
CA PRO A 103 2.67 -28.62 18.95
C PRO A 103 3.27 -27.28 18.57
N LEU A 104 4.06 -27.22 17.47
CA LEU A 104 4.71 -26.00 17.00
C LEU A 104 3.78 -25.12 16.18
N LYS A 105 2.62 -25.63 15.73
CA LYS A 105 1.67 -24.90 14.89
C LYS A 105 1.27 -23.56 15.49
N VAL A 106 0.87 -23.54 16.76
CA VAL A 106 0.44 -22.31 17.47
C VAL A 106 1.59 -21.30 17.54
N HIS A 107 2.82 -21.76 17.78
CA HIS A 107 3.99 -20.89 17.84
C HIS A 107 4.31 -20.29 16.46
N CYS A 108 4.23 -21.09 15.41
CA CYS A 108 4.43 -20.62 14.03
C CYS A 108 3.37 -19.60 13.63
N GLU A 109 2.10 -19.86 13.91
CA GLU A 109 1.01 -18.91 13.64
C GLU A 109 1.19 -17.60 14.41
N SER A 110 1.59 -17.67 15.68
CA SER A 110 1.90 -16.49 16.49
C SER A 110 3.08 -15.70 15.91
N ALA A 111 4.15 -16.40 15.53
CA ALA A 111 5.31 -15.77 14.91
C ALA A 111 4.96 -15.05 13.59
N VAL A 112 4.15 -15.69 12.74
CA VAL A 112 3.68 -15.06 11.49
C VAL A 112 2.88 -13.79 11.76
N ARG A 113 1.93 -13.83 12.71
CA ARG A 113 1.16 -12.63 13.11
C ARG A 113 2.08 -11.51 13.60
N THR A 114 3.05 -11.84 14.43
CA THR A 114 4.03 -10.88 14.94
C THR A 114 4.86 -10.26 13.81
N LEU A 115 5.32 -11.08 12.84
CA LEU A 115 6.07 -10.60 11.68
C LEU A 115 5.25 -9.65 10.81
N VAL A 116 3.95 -9.90 10.60
CA VAL A 116 3.05 -9.01 9.86
C VAL A 116 2.96 -7.64 10.56
N VAL A 117 2.81 -7.63 11.87
CA VAL A 117 2.77 -6.37 12.64
C VAL A 117 4.11 -5.62 12.56
N ILE A 118 5.22 -6.34 12.68
CA ILE A 118 6.57 -5.74 12.55
C ILE A 118 6.76 -5.14 11.16
N ASP A 119 6.34 -5.84 10.11
CA ASP A 119 6.45 -5.36 8.73
C ASP A 119 5.66 -4.05 8.51
N GLN A 120 4.44 -3.95 9.07
CA GLN A 120 3.67 -2.71 9.06
C GLN A 120 4.43 -1.55 9.72
N TRP A 121 4.97 -1.76 10.90
CA TRP A 121 5.72 -0.72 11.62
C TRP A 121 7.03 -0.34 10.92
N LEU A 122 7.72 -1.31 10.33
CA LEU A 122 8.92 -1.04 9.53
C LEU A 122 8.61 -0.21 8.29
N THR A 123 7.48 -0.49 7.64
CA THR A 123 7.04 0.28 6.46
C THR A 123 6.73 1.72 6.85
N ILE A 124 5.99 1.94 7.94
CA ILE A 124 5.71 3.28 8.47
C ILE A 124 7.02 3.99 8.86
N ALA A 125 7.94 3.30 9.53
CA ALA A 125 9.21 3.89 9.94
C ALA A 125 10.09 4.30 8.74
N ARG A 126 10.13 3.49 7.69
CA ARG A 126 10.84 3.82 6.43
C ARG A 126 10.21 5.01 5.73
N TRP A 127 8.89 5.04 5.64
CA TRP A 127 8.15 6.18 5.10
C TRP A 127 8.42 7.46 5.91
N ALA A 128 8.34 7.40 7.23
CA ALA A 128 8.61 8.52 8.11
C ALA A 128 10.05 9.04 7.97
N ALA A 129 11.03 8.14 7.85
CA ALA A 129 12.42 8.51 7.61
C ALA A 129 12.61 9.17 6.25
N HIS A 130 11.96 8.64 5.20
CA HIS A 130 12.05 9.17 3.84
C HIS A 130 11.53 10.61 3.73
N TYR A 131 10.41 10.92 4.39
CA TYR A 131 9.80 12.25 4.39
C TYR A 131 10.21 13.12 5.60
N SER A 132 11.21 12.69 6.38
CA SER A 132 11.68 13.40 7.58
C SER A 132 10.54 13.75 8.54
N CYS A 133 9.63 12.81 8.76
CA CYS A 133 8.48 12.97 9.63
C CYS A 133 8.87 12.94 11.11
N THR A 134 8.07 13.61 11.94
CA THR A 134 8.18 13.58 13.42
C THR A 134 6.85 13.21 14.05
N MET A 135 6.88 12.66 15.26
CA MET A 135 5.66 12.42 16.02
C MET A 135 5.04 13.74 16.51
N PRO A 136 3.76 14.01 16.22
CA PRO A 136 3.09 15.21 16.69
C PRO A 136 2.80 15.13 18.20
N GLU A 137 2.85 16.28 18.87
CA GLU A 137 2.33 16.43 20.23
C GLU A 137 0.82 16.63 20.18
N ILE A 138 0.06 15.84 20.93
CA ILE A 138 -1.39 16.01 21.04
C ILE A 138 -1.69 17.00 22.15
N VAL A 139 -2.40 18.07 21.81
CA VAL A 139 -2.80 19.16 22.71
C VAL A 139 -4.33 19.25 22.81
N SER A 140 -4.85 20.16 23.65
CA SER A 140 -6.30 20.28 23.85
C SER A 140 -7.03 20.74 22.60
N HIS A 141 -6.55 21.79 21.91
CA HIS A 141 -7.15 22.33 20.68
C HIS A 141 -6.15 23.19 19.90
N GLY A 142 -6.48 23.44 18.64
CA GLY A 142 -5.62 24.13 17.70
C GLY A 142 -4.75 23.21 16.85
N ILE A 143 -4.00 23.78 15.94
CA ILE A 143 -3.03 23.06 15.10
C ILE A 143 -1.82 23.94 14.86
N TRP A 144 -0.63 23.37 14.93
CA TRP A 144 0.62 24.04 14.64
C TRP A 144 1.61 23.09 14.00
N ILE A 145 2.27 23.59 12.98
CA ILE A 145 3.34 22.87 12.27
C ILE A 145 4.56 23.79 12.13
N ARG A 146 5.74 23.23 12.29
CA ARG A 146 7.01 23.91 12.02
C ARG A 146 7.74 23.17 10.90
N GLU A 147 8.08 23.92 9.85
CA GLU A 147 8.73 23.38 8.66
C GLU A 147 7.96 22.14 8.12
N GLY A 148 6.63 22.28 8.03
CA GLY A 148 5.77 21.25 7.45
C GLY A 148 5.93 21.17 5.95
N ARG A 149 5.91 19.96 5.40
CA ARG A 149 6.07 19.67 3.97
C ARG A 149 4.86 18.95 3.43
N HIS A 150 4.35 19.43 2.32
CA HIS A 150 3.18 18.82 1.69
C HIS A 150 3.56 17.55 0.93
N LEU A 151 3.04 16.38 1.34
CA LEU A 151 3.40 15.05 0.82
C LEU A 151 3.19 14.88 -0.69
N MET A 152 2.21 15.59 -1.27
CA MET A 152 1.85 15.43 -2.68
C MET A 152 2.64 16.33 -3.64
N LEU A 153 3.51 17.20 -3.14
CA LEU A 153 4.35 18.09 -3.96
C LEU A 153 5.74 17.53 -4.26
N GLY A 154 5.99 16.27 -3.94
CA GLY A 154 7.29 15.63 -4.16
C GLY A 154 8.06 15.37 -2.86
N ILE A 155 9.35 15.08 -3.00
CA ILE A 155 10.18 14.61 -1.87
C ILE A 155 10.61 15.76 -0.96
N ASP A 156 10.89 16.93 -1.53
CA ASP A 156 11.42 18.08 -0.78
C ASP A 156 10.72 19.40 -1.20
N PRO A 157 9.43 19.56 -0.91
CA PRO A 157 8.73 20.82 -1.15
C PRO A 157 9.17 21.89 -0.14
N ASP A 158 8.97 23.17 -0.49
CA ASP A 158 9.24 24.30 0.39
C ASP A 158 8.54 24.10 1.75
N PRO A 159 9.29 24.16 2.87
CA PRO A 159 8.71 23.97 4.19
C PRO A 159 7.89 25.21 4.63
N VAL A 160 6.75 24.97 5.30
CA VAL A 160 5.88 26.03 5.81
C VAL A 160 5.72 25.90 7.32
N THR A 161 5.80 27.05 8.02
CA THR A 161 5.48 27.12 9.45
C THR A 161 4.20 27.90 9.64
N TYR A 162 3.21 27.27 10.29
CA TYR A 162 1.91 27.89 10.52
C TYR A 162 1.20 27.30 11.74
N GLY A 163 0.29 28.07 12.35
CA GLY A 163 -0.49 27.54 13.47
C GLY A 163 -1.67 28.42 13.88
N LEU A 164 -2.66 27.75 14.46
CA LEU A 164 -3.92 28.29 14.96
C LEU A 164 -4.22 27.77 16.36
N GLY A 165 -4.89 28.59 17.16
CA GLY A 165 -5.33 28.21 18.48
C GLY A 165 -4.19 27.97 19.47
N LYS A 166 -4.48 27.27 20.56
CA LYS A 166 -3.54 27.03 21.66
C LYS A 166 -2.31 26.19 21.29
N ALA A 167 -2.36 25.50 20.16
CA ALA A 167 -1.21 24.76 19.65
C ALA A 167 -0.10 25.71 19.18
N ALA A 168 -0.44 26.90 18.70
CA ALA A 168 0.51 27.88 18.22
C ALA A 168 1.36 28.46 19.38
N PRO A 169 2.70 28.56 19.23
CA PRO A 169 3.59 29.08 20.26
C PRO A 169 3.63 30.62 20.28
N SER A 170 2.49 31.27 20.23
CA SER A 170 2.39 32.73 20.21
C SER A 170 1.38 33.19 21.23
N ASP A 171 1.47 34.47 21.69
CA ASP A 171 0.56 35.06 22.64
C ASP A 171 -0.87 35.19 22.09
N ASP A 172 -0.98 35.29 20.76
CA ASP A 172 -2.25 35.29 20.07
C ASP A 172 -2.65 33.83 19.74
N GLN A 173 -3.55 33.31 20.55
CA GLN A 173 -4.09 31.94 20.44
C GLN A 173 -5.45 31.91 19.73
N GLN A 174 -5.68 32.83 18.78
CA GLN A 174 -6.93 32.84 18.03
C GLN A 174 -7.15 31.55 17.27
N GLN A 175 -8.36 31.01 17.45
CA GLN A 175 -8.75 29.71 16.85
C GLN A 175 -9.25 29.85 15.42
N LEU A 176 -9.62 31.08 15.02
CA LEU A 176 -10.18 31.42 13.72
C LEU A 176 -9.20 32.32 12.97
N ALA A 177 -8.92 32.04 11.71
CA ALA A 177 -8.14 32.91 10.83
C ALA A 177 -8.68 32.91 9.40
N LEU A 178 -8.63 34.09 8.80
CA LEU A 178 -8.81 34.29 7.37
C LEU A 178 -7.44 34.24 6.69
N LEU A 179 -7.31 33.47 5.63
CA LEU A 179 -6.08 33.41 4.83
C LEU A 179 -6.30 34.10 3.49
N THR A 180 -5.48 35.09 3.22
CA THR A 180 -5.51 35.90 1.98
C THR A 180 -4.23 35.71 1.16
N GLY A 181 -4.21 36.21 -0.07
CA GLY A 181 -3.01 36.21 -0.92
C GLY A 181 -3.25 35.71 -2.33
N ALA A 182 -2.17 35.58 -3.07
CA ALA A 182 -2.19 35.21 -4.48
C ALA A 182 -2.82 33.84 -4.75
N ASN A 183 -3.50 33.68 -5.89
CA ASN A 183 -4.12 32.40 -6.28
C ASN A 183 -3.09 31.27 -6.46
N SER A 184 -1.86 31.59 -6.89
CA SER A 184 -0.75 30.63 -6.99
C SER A 184 0.14 30.59 -5.73
N GLY A 185 -0.30 31.23 -4.63
CA GLY A 185 0.49 31.39 -3.41
C GLY A 185 0.59 30.15 -2.53
N GLY A 186 -0.16 29.08 -2.81
CA GLY A 186 -0.16 27.87 -1.99
C GLY A 186 -1.18 27.88 -0.85
N LYS A 187 -2.22 28.72 -0.90
CA LYS A 187 -3.30 28.77 0.12
C LYS A 187 -4.00 27.42 0.28
N THR A 188 -4.48 26.83 -0.82
CA THR A 188 -5.11 25.48 -0.83
C THR A 188 -4.12 24.42 -0.37
N THR A 189 -2.88 24.50 -0.81
CA THR A 189 -1.80 23.58 -0.39
C THR A 189 -1.55 23.63 1.12
N LEU A 190 -1.63 24.81 1.73
CA LEU A 190 -1.52 24.94 3.19
C LEU A 190 -2.73 24.32 3.91
N LEU A 191 -3.95 24.51 3.40
CA LEU A 191 -5.13 23.81 3.92
C LEU A 191 -4.95 22.30 3.89
N GLU A 192 -4.52 21.76 2.75
CA GLU A 192 -4.27 20.33 2.57
C GLU A 192 -3.18 19.83 3.52
N LEU A 193 -2.09 20.59 3.71
CA LEU A 193 -1.04 20.25 4.66
C LEU A 193 -1.56 20.17 6.11
N LEU A 194 -2.41 21.11 6.52
CA LEU A 194 -3.05 21.06 7.84
C LEU A 194 -4.01 19.88 7.97
N ALA A 195 -4.79 19.59 6.93
CA ALA A 195 -5.68 18.42 6.89
C ALA A 195 -4.88 17.10 7.02
N HIS A 196 -3.83 16.93 6.23
CA HIS A 196 -2.96 15.74 6.28
C HIS A 196 -2.32 15.60 7.67
N THR A 197 -1.83 16.71 8.24
CA THR A 197 -1.24 16.71 9.58
C THR A 197 -2.26 16.28 10.64
N CYS A 198 -3.50 16.79 10.57
CA CYS A 198 -4.56 16.41 11.48
C CYS A 198 -4.92 14.92 11.35
N ILE A 199 -5.11 14.43 10.14
CA ILE A 199 -5.44 13.02 9.88
C ILE A 199 -4.33 12.09 10.39
N LEU A 200 -3.09 12.33 10.01
CA LEU A 200 -1.96 11.50 10.43
C LEU A 200 -1.80 11.47 11.95
N ALA A 201 -1.94 12.65 12.60
CA ALA A 201 -1.85 12.74 14.07
C ALA A 201 -2.93 11.89 14.77
N HIS A 202 -4.20 11.95 14.28
CA HIS A 202 -5.30 11.17 14.84
C HIS A 202 -5.20 9.66 14.52
N MET A 203 -4.47 9.29 13.48
CA MET A 203 -4.09 7.89 13.21
C MET A 203 -2.94 7.41 14.09
N GLY A 204 -2.33 8.26 14.90
CA GLY A 204 -1.14 7.94 15.69
C GLY A 204 0.13 7.81 14.85
N LEU A 205 0.16 8.41 13.66
CA LEU A 205 1.26 8.37 12.72
C LEU A 205 2.16 9.61 12.82
N PRO A 206 3.43 9.52 12.44
CA PRO A 206 4.30 10.68 12.30
C PRO A 206 3.83 11.60 11.17
N VAL A 207 4.11 12.90 11.29
CA VAL A 207 3.70 13.94 10.34
C VAL A 207 4.91 14.53 9.62
N PRO A 208 4.79 14.97 8.36
CA PRO A 208 5.90 15.49 7.57
C PRO A 208 6.25 16.93 7.98
N ALA A 209 6.77 17.09 9.16
CA ALA A 209 7.16 18.36 9.75
C ALA A 209 8.32 18.19 10.71
N LYS A 210 9.08 19.25 10.97
CA LYS A 210 10.15 19.24 11.98
C LYS A 210 9.61 19.21 13.40
N ALA A 211 8.43 19.75 13.61
CA ALA A 211 7.63 19.61 14.82
C ALA A 211 6.17 19.93 14.52
N ALA A 212 5.26 19.31 15.25
CA ALA A 212 3.83 19.59 15.13
C ALA A 212 3.12 19.44 16.47
N LYS A 213 2.07 20.26 16.67
CA LYS A 213 1.11 20.14 17.76
C LYS A 213 -0.28 20.10 17.16
N VAL A 214 -1.06 19.11 17.53
CA VAL A 214 -2.42 18.91 16.96
C VAL A 214 -3.42 18.78 18.07
N GLY A 215 -4.45 19.61 18.03
CA GLY A 215 -5.59 19.55 18.94
C GLY A 215 -6.39 18.28 18.71
N ARG A 216 -6.89 17.72 19.80
CA ARG A 216 -7.84 16.61 19.71
C ARG A 216 -9.14 17.11 19.11
N VAL A 217 -9.56 16.53 18.00
CA VAL A 217 -10.83 16.83 17.32
C VAL A 217 -11.61 15.56 17.06
N ASP A 218 -12.94 15.68 17.14
CA ASP A 218 -13.86 14.58 16.83
C ASP A 218 -14.32 14.64 15.37
N ALA A 219 -14.15 15.83 14.73
CA ALA A 219 -14.48 16.02 13.32
C ALA A 219 -13.46 16.91 12.60
N LEU A 220 -13.15 16.54 11.35
CA LEU A 220 -12.41 17.36 10.40
C LEU A 220 -13.32 17.66 9.21
N HIS A 221 -13.59 18.95 8.97
CA HIS A 221 -14.39 19.40 7.84
C HIS A 221 -13.49 20.11 6.83
N ILE A 222 -13.47 19.61 5.60
CA ILE A 222 -12.78 20.21 4.46
C ILE A 222 -13.87 20.72 3.52
N LEU A 223 -14.03 22.03 3.45
CA LEU A 223 -15.06 22.71 2.67
C LEU A 223 -14.39 23.38 1.47
N ALA A 224 -14.52 22.77 0.31
CA ALA A 224 -13.95 23.30 -0.93
C ALA A 224 -15.00 23.98 -1.76
N LYS A 225 -14.56 24.89 -2.65
CA LYS A 225 -15.38 25.56 -3.64
C LYS A 225 -16.22 24.55 -4.43
N ALA A 226 -17.54 24.72 -4.40
CA ALA A 226 -18.41 23.96 -5.28
C ALA A 226 -18.24 24.46 -6.72
N GLY A 227 -17.83 23.57 -7.62
CA GLY A 227 -17.60 23.91 -9.03
C GLY A 227 -18.93 24.23 -9.77
N GLY A 228 -18.98 25.38 -10.43
CA GLY A 228 -20.08 25.78 -11.33
C GLY A 228 -21.16 26.68 -10.71
N THR A 229 -22.02 27.28 -11.56
CA THR A 229 -23.21 28.03 -11.14
C THR A 229 -24.22 27.08 -10.52
N GLN A 230 -24.35 27.16 -9.20
CA GLN A 230 -25.31 26.35 -8.46
C GLN A 230 -26.73 26.86 -8.68
N SER A 231 -27.69 25.97 -8.80
CA SER A 231 -29.11 26.32 -8.72
C SER A 231 -29.43 26.84 -7.33
N ALA A 232 -30.48 27.64 -7.20
CA ALA A 232 -30.92 28.21 -5.91
C ALA A 232 -31.09 27.14 -4.83
N GLY A 233 -31.60 25.97 -5.16
CA GLY A 233 -31.72 24.81 -4.26
C GLY A 233 -30.39 24.22 -3.81
N ALA A 234 -29.35 24.21 -4.67
CA ALA A 234 -28.04 23.76 -4.26
C ALA A 234 -27.34 24.74 -3.33
N LEU A 235 -27.53 26.03 -3.51
CA LEU A 235 -27.06 27.04 -2.59
C LEU A 235 -27.73 26.87 -1.20
N GLU A 236 -29.06 26.70 -1.17
CA GLU A 236 -29.80 26.46 0.08
C GLU A 236 -29.27 25.27 0.85
N GLN A 237 -29.08 24.13 0.18
CA GLN A 237 -28.52 22.93 0.80
C GLN A 237 -27.09 23.16 1.34
N THR A 238 -26.26 23.86 0.57
CA THR A 238 -24.90 24.20 1.02
C THR A 238 -24.92 25.04 2.28
N LEU A 239 -25.82 26.04 2.36
CA LEU A 239 -25.97 26.88 3.54
C LEU A 239 -26.47 26.12 4.77
N VAL A 240 -27.39 25.16 4.58
CA VAL A 240 -27.86 24.27 5.65
C VAL A 240 -26.72 23.38 6.16
N ASP A 241 -25.95 22.79 5.25
CA ASP A 241 -24.80 21.93 5.61
C ASP A 241 -23.74 22.74 6.37
N LEU A 242 -23.42 23.95 5.91
CA LEU A 242 -22.48 24.84 6.57
C LEU A 242 -22.97 25.25 7.96
N ALA A 243 -24.25 25.59 8.09
CA ALA A 243 -24.85 25.93 9.38
C ALA A 243 -24.78 24.78 10.38
N ASN A 244 -25.03 23.55 9.92
CA ASN A 244 -24.91 22.33 10.73
C ASN A 244 -23.47 22.13 11.20
N VAL A 245 -22.50 22.23 10.29
CA VAL A 245 -21.07 22.08 10.61
C VAL A 245 -20.61 23.09 11.64
N VAL A 246 -21.01 24.39 11.50
CA VAL A 246 -20.53 25.44 12.38
C VAL A 246 -21.24 25.40 13.74
N SER A 247 -22.52 25.02 13.79
CA SER A 247 -23.31 24.99 15.01
C SER A 247 -23.12 23.76 15.89
N ASP A 248 -22.53 22.68 15.35
CA ASP A 248 -22.21 21.50 16.12
C ASP A 248 -21.24 21.85 17.27
N PRO A 249 -21.50 21.48 18.53
CA PRO A 249 -20.62 21.78 19.66
C PRO A 249 -19.39 20.86 19.78
N THR A 250 -19.28 19.82 18.95
CA THR A 250 -18.15 18.87 19.02
C THR A 250 -16.81 19.54 18.68
N PRO A 251 -15.70 19.15 19.33
CA PRO A 251 -14.37 19.62 18.98
C PRO A 251 -14.06 19.35 17.51
N LYS A 252 -13.71 20.38 16.75
CA LYS A 252 -13.51 20.23 15.31
C LYS A 252 -12.47 21.17 14.71
N LEU A 253 -11.92 20.73 13.58
CA LEU A 253 -11.11 21.54 12.68
C LEU A 253 -11.89 21.76 11.38
N ILE A 254 -12.11 23.03 11.01
CA ILE A 254 -12.76 23.43 9.77
C ILE A 254 -11.71 24.09 8.88
N LEU A 255 -11.51 23.55 7.70
CA LEU A 255 -10.64 24.05 6.66
C LEU A 255 -11.47 24.38 5.43
N ALA A 256 -11.62 25.67 5.12
CA ALA A 256 -12.54 26.13 4.09
C ALA A 256 -11.79 26.89 2.99
N ASP A 257 -12.07 26.61 1.72
CA ASP A 257 -11.43 27.22 0.57
C ASP A 257 -12.46 27.94 -0.33
N GLU A 258 -12.32 29.26 -0.44
CA GLU A 258 -13.09 30.16 -1.32
C GLU A 258 -14.63 29.91 -1.31
N LEU A 259 -15.23 29.78 -0.13
CA LEU A 259 -16.67 29.54 0.01
C LEU A 259 -17.52 30.68 -0.56
N GLU A 260 -16.99 31.90 -0.67
CA GLU A 260 -17.67 33.05 -1.26
C GLU A 260 -18.05 32.86 -2.74
N ALA A 261 -17.46 31.95 -3.42
CA ALA A 261 -17.75 31.63 -4.83
C ALA A 261 -19.16 31.04 -5.04
N ILE A 262 -19.88 30.73 -3.96
CA ILE A 262 -21.23 30.14 -4.00
C ILE A 262 -22.27 31.19 -4.47
N THR A 263 -22.04 32.51 -4.24
CA THR A 263 -22.98 33.56 -4.54
C THR A 263 -22.28 34.88 -4.91
N GLU A 264 -23.05 35.98 -5.07
CA GLU A 264 -22.46 37.29 -5.31
C GLU A 264 -21.54 37.72 -4.15
N PRO A 265 -20.43 38.40 -4.45
CA PRO A 265 -19.40 38.74 -3.44
C PRO A 265 -19.96 39.43 -2.17
N GLY A 266 -20.87 40.35 -2.33
CA GLY A 266 -21.45 41.05 -1.19
C GLY A 266 -22.39 40.21 -0.33
N ALA A 267 -23.11 39.27 -0.92
CA ALA A 267 -23.95 38.31 -0.20
C ALA A 267 -23.05 37.22 0.42
N GLY A 268 -22.06 36.71 -0.32
CA GLY A 268 -21.07 35.76 0.17
C GLY A 268 -20.34 36.27 1.42
N ALA A 269 -19.85 37.50 1.41
CA ALA A 269 -19.19 38.09 2.56
C ALA A 269 -20.08 38.13 3.83
N ARG A 270 -21.38 38.45 3.69
CA ARG A 270 -22.34 38.46 4.84
C ARG A 270 -22.60 37.04 5.36
N ILE A 271 -22.76 36.04 4.48
CA ILE A 271 -22.96 34.66 4.86
C ILE A 271 -21.74 34.14 5.64
N ILE A 272 -20.57 34.36 5.10
CA ILE A 272 -19.31 33.93 5.74
C ILE A 272 -19.10 34.66 7.08
N ALA A 273 -19.39 35.94 7.15
CA ALA A 273 -19.32 36.69 8.41
C ALA A 273 -20.22 36.05 9.49
N GLY A 274 -21.46 35.70 9.16
CA GLY A 274 -22.36 34.97 10.06
C GLY A 274 -21.82 33.64 10.52
N MET A 275 -21.22 32.87 9.60
CA MET A 275 -20.57 31.59 9.92
C MET A 275 -19.37 31.74 10.86
N LEU A 276 -18.51 32.75 10.62
CA LEU A 276 -17.38 33.04 11.49
C LEU A 276 -17.80 33.45 12.90
N LEU A 277 -18.86 34.25 13.02
CA LEU A 277 -19.43 34.64 14.32
C LEU A 277 -20.00 33.41 15.06
N ALA A 278 -20.69 32.52 14.35
CA ALA A 278 -21.19 31.29 14.93
C ALA A 278 -20.03 30.36 15.36
N ALA A 279 -19.01 30.18 14.52
CA ALA A 279 -17.82 29.40 14.84
C ALA A 279 -17.07 29.98 16.06
N ARG A 280 -16.97 31.30 16.17
CA ARG A 280 -16.33 31.99 17.29
C ARG A 280 -17.01 31.74 18.63
N SER A 281 -18.31 31.50 18.62
CA SER A 281 -19.06 31.14 19.82
C SER A 281 -18.77 29.74 20.36
N GLN A 282 -18.18 28.87 19.55
CA GLN A 282 -17.82 27.47 19.89
C GLN A 282 -16.39 27.39 20.42
N LYS A 283 -16.22 26.98 21.67
CA LYS A 283 -14.92 26.98 22.37
C LYS A 283 -13.87 26.06 21.75
N ASP A 284 -14.31 24.95 21.18
CA ASP A 284 -13.42 23.87 20.71
C ASP A 284 -13.41 23.76 19.16
N THR A 285 -13.79 24.87 18.48
CA THR A 285 -13.70 24.97 17.02
C THR A 285 -12.44 25.72 16.61
N THR A 286 -11.61 25.05 15.81
CA THR A 286 -10.48 25.68 15.10
C THR A 286 -10.87 25.80 13.64
N MET A 287 -10.74 27.00 13.04
CA MET A 287 -11.15 27.23 11.66
C MET A 287 -10.14 28.08 10.90
N MET A 288 -9.84 27.67 9.68
CA MET A 288 -9.11 28.45 8.68
C MET A 288 -9.97 28.58 7.43
N LEU A 289 -10.19 29.81 7.00
CA LEU A 289 -10.91 30.13 5.78
C LEU A 289 -10.01 30.88 4.80
N VAL A 290 -9.78 30.30 3.64
CA VAL A 290 -9.16 30.98 2.50
C VAL A 290 -10.20 31.84 1.81
N THR A 291 -9.90 33.13 1.62
CA THR A 291 -10.85 34.08 1.00
C THR A 291 -10.16 35.27 0.34
N HIS A 292 -10.76 35.78 -0.71
CA HIS A 292 -10.39 37.07 -1.31
C HIS A 292 -11.23 38.26 -0.75
N LEU A 293 -12.23 37.95 0.04
CA LEU A 293 -13.21 38.96 0.56
C LEU A 293 -12.97 39.33 2.02
N ALA A 294 -11.76 39.06 2.59
CA ALA A 294 -11.49 39.31 4.00
C ALA A 294 -11.93 40.71 4.51
N PRO A 295 -11.63 41.82 3.81
CA PRO A 295 -12.10 43.16 4.25
C PRO A 295 -13.62 43.29 4.28
N ALA A 296 -14.32 42.71 3.29
CA ALA A 296 -15.77 42.74 3.21
C ALA A 296 -16.42 41.87 4.31
N ILE A 297 -15.82 40.72 4.61
CA ILE A 297 -16.25 39.81 5.68
C ILE A 297 -16.11 40.49 7.06
N ILE A 298 -14.95 41.09 7.33
CA ILE A 298 -14.71 41.84 8.58
C ILE A 298 -15.73 42.96 8.73
N LYS A 299 -15.91 43.79 7.70
CA LYS A 299 -16.90 44.85 7.71
C LYS A 299 -18.32 44.32 7.96
N ALA A 300 -18.69 43.21 7.34
CA ALA A 300 -20.00 42.57 7.47
C ALA A 300 -20.23 41.98 8.87
N SER A 301 -19.18 41.48 9.52
CA SER A 301 -19.25 40.88 10.85
C SER A 301 -19.43 41.92 11.96
N GLY A 302 -19.02 43.15 11.72
CA GLY A 302 -18.97 44.21 12.75
C GLY A 302 -17.95 43.98 13.86
N VAL A 303 -16.96 43.08 13.59
CA VAL A 303 -15.93 42.72 14.56
C VAL A 303 -14.57 42.89 13.90
N ASP A 304 -13.73 43.74 14.45
CA ASP A 304 -12.46 44.17 13.87
C ASP A 304 -11.26 43.29 14.29
N ASP A 305 -11.45 42.37 15.24
CA ASP A 305 -10.37 41.53 15.81
C ASP A 305 -10.27 40.17 15.20
N PHE A 306 -10.82 39.91 14.01
CA PHE A 306 -10.54 38.65 13.27
C PHE A 306 -9.11 38.64 12.78
N ARG A 307 -8.42 37.55 13.06
CA ARG A 307 -7.09 37.30 12.53
C ARG A 307 -7.13 37.11 11.00
N VAL A 308 -6.32 37.92 10.30
CA VAL A 308 -6.13 37.82 8.87
C VAL A 308 -4.65 37.53 8.62
N ASP A 309 -4.37 36.45 7.97
CA ASP A 309 -3.00 36.08 7.58
C ASP A 309 -2.85 36.17 6.06
N GLY A 310 -1.66 36.50 5.59
CA GLY A 310 -1.44 36.72 4.16
C GLY A 310 -0.24 36.00 3.60
N ILE A 311 -0.43 35.37 2.44
CA ILE A 311 0.65 34.84 1.61
C ILE A 311 1.01 35.92 0.58
N GLU A 312 2.14 36.57 0.76
CA GLU A 312 2.55 37.71 -0.06
C GLU A 312 3.36 37.26 -1.29
N ALA A 313 3.04 37.85 -2.44
CA ALA A 313 3.87 37.75 -3.63
C ALA A 313 4.87 38.91 -3.64
N ARG A 314 6.17 38.61 -3.62
CA ARG A 314 7.25 39.63 -3.54
C ARG A 314 7.58 40.23 -4.90
N GLY A 315 7.10 39.68 -6.01
CA GLY A 315 7.41 40.16 -7.35
C GLY A 315 7.47 39.02 -8.38
N LEU A 316 8.18 39.28 -9.46
CA LEU A 316 8.50 38.33 -10.52
C LEU A 316 9.98 38.01 -10.50
N ASP A 317 10.35 36.79 -10.78
CA ASP A 317 11.74 36.38 -11.01
C ASP A 317 12.23 36.73 -12.44
N ALA A 318 13.44 36.29 -12.78
CA ALA A 318 14.03 36.51 -14.10
C ALA A 318 13.26 35.82 -15.23
N GLU A 319 12.56 34.75 -14.92
CA GLU A 319 11.70 33.94 -15.82
C GLU A 319 10.25 34.48 -15.86
N LEU A 320 9.96 35.57 -15.13
CA LEU A 320 8.63 36.17 -15.00
C LEU A 320 7.64 35.27 -14.25
N GLU A 321 8.13 34.40 -13.39
CA GLU A 321 7.28 33.65 -12.46
C GLU A 321 7.13 34.38 -11.12
N LEU A 322 6.00 34.15 -10.43
CA LEU A 322 5.73 34.81 -9.16
C LEU A 322 6.64 34.30 -8.05
N ILE A 323 7.41 35.19 -7.44
CA ILE A 323 8.14 34.91 -6.20
C ILE A 323 7.17 35.03 -5.05
N VAL A 324 6.84 33.92 -4.40
CA VAL A 324 5.87 33.87 -3.29
C VAL A 324 6.57 33.36 -2.04
N ASP A 325 6.40 34.08 -0.94
CA ASP A 325 6.73 33.57 0.38
C ASP A 325 5.58 32.68 0.86
N ARG A 326 5.77 31.35 0.81
CA ARG A 326 4.71 30.37 1.09
C ARG A 326 4.32 30.30 2.57
N THR A 327 5.14 30.87 3.46
CA THR A 327 4.80 30.99 4.89
C THR A 327 3.91 32.20 5.08
N PRO A 328 2.67 32.04 5.58
CA PRO A 328 1.77 33.18 5.80
C PRO A 328 2.34 34.15 6.80
N ILE A 329 2.26 35.45 6.46
CA ILE A 329 2.57 36.53 7.39
C ILE A 329 1.34 36.74 8.26
N ARG A 330 1.54 36.69 9.56
CA ARG A 330 0.48 36.82 10.55
C ARG A 330 -0.04 38.25 10.67
N ASN A 331 -1.34 38.41 10.89
CA ASN A 331 -2.03 39.70 10.99
C ASN A 331 -1.71 40.64 9.82
N HIS A 332 -1.63 40.07 8.62
CA HIS A 332 -1.27 40.74 7.39
C HIS A 332 -2.30 40.45 6.29
N LEU A 333 -2.90 41.47 5.75
CA LEU A 333 -3.75 41.36 4.57
C LEU A 333 -2.87 41.39 3.32
N ALA A 334 -2.63 40.22 2.71
CA ALA A 334 -1.86 40.16 1.49
C ALA A 334 -2.57 40.82 0.31
N ARG A 335 -1.81 41.52 -0.51
CA ARG A 335 -2.32 42.14 -1.74
C ARG A 335 -2.68 41.07 -2.76
N SER A 336 -3.74 41.33 -3.51
CA SER A 336 -4.06 40.50 -4.68
C SER A 336 -2.98 40.70 -5.77
N THR A 337 -2.73 39.68 -6.57
CA THR A 337 -1.66 39.69 -7.59
C THR A 337 -2.05 40.01 -9.03
N PRO A 338 -3.28 40.52 -9.36
CA PRO A 338 -3.62 40.88 -10.72
C PRO A 338 -2.62 41.86 -11.35
N GLU A 339 -2.16 42.87 -10.59
CA GLU A 339 -1.13 43.79 -11.03
C GLU A 339 0.14 43.12 -11.49
N LEU A 340 0.68 42.16 -10.71
CA LEU A 340 1.88 41.41 -11.09
C LEU A 340 1.66 40.52 -12.31
N ILE A 341 0.46 39.95 -12.45
CA ILE A 341 0.07 39.16 -13.63
C ILE A 341 0.01 40.06 -14.87
N VAL A 342 -0.62 41.24 -14.76
CA VAL A 342 -0.65 42.21 -15.87
C VAL A 342 0.76 42.67 -16.21
N LYS A 343 1.60 42.98 -15.24
CA LYS A 343 3.02 43.33 -15.45
C LYS A 343 3.75 42.22 -16.21
N ARG A 344 3.59 40.96 -15.85
CA ARG A 344 4.13 39.80 -16.58
C ARG A 344 3.63 39.74 -18.02
N LEU A 345 2.34 40.03 -18.27
CA LEU A 345 1.75 40.06 -19.60
C LEU A 345 2.35 41.21 -20.44
N VAL A 346 2.57 42.37 -19.85
CA VAL A 346 3.27 43.49 -20.55
C VAL A 346 4.67 43.08 -21.01
N GLU A 347 5.42 42.36 -20.19
CA GLU A 347 6.78 41.94 -20.51
C GLU A 347 6.81 40.79 -21.53
N ARG A 348 5.87 39.87 -21.49
CA ARG A 348 5.77 38.71 -22.43
C ARG A 348 5.14 39.08 -23.79
N SER A 349 4.35 40.16 -23.85
CA SER A 349 3.56 40.50 -25.03
C SER A 349 4.32 41.45 -25.98
N LYS A 350 3.89 41.46 -27.26
CA LYS A 350 4.45 42.35 -28.31
C LYS A 350 3.28 43.07 -29.05
N GLY A 351 3.58 44.21 -29.66
CA GLY A 351 2.61 44.94 -30.48
C GLY A 351 1.40 45.45 -29.71
N HIS A 352 0.19 45.39 -30.30
CA HIS A 352 -1.03 45.90 -29.70
C HIS A 352 -1.39 45.29 -28.37
N ALA A 353 -1.09 44.00 -28.15
CA ALA A 353 -1.34 43.34 -26.86
C ALA A 353 -0.49 43.98 -25.74
N LYS A 354 0.76 44.36 -26.01
CA LYS A 354 1.59 45.02 -25.03
C LYS A 354 1.04 46.40 -24.64
N SER A 355 0.57 47.18 -25.63
CA SER A 355 -0.06 48.51 -25.37
C SER A 355 -1.28 48.31 -24.47
N LEU A 356 -2.20 47.40 -24.81
CA LEU A 356 -3.39 47.11 -24.01
C LEU A 356 -3.04 46.74 -22.58
N PHE A 357 -2.11 45.84 -22.37
CA PHE A 357 -1.72 45.43 -21.01
C PHE A 357 -0.99 46.55 -20.23
N SER A 358 -0.27 47.43 -20.94
CA SER A 358 0.32 48.61 -20.32
C SER A 358 -0.73 49.59 -19.84
N ASP A 359 -1.76 49.86 -20.68
CA ASP A 359 -2.88 50.72 -20.30
C ASP A 359 -3.68 50.10 -19.09
N ILE A 360 -3.83 48.80 -19.07
CA ILE A 360 -4.47 48.11 -17.92
C ILE A 360 -3.59 48.20 -16.66
N LEU A 361 -2.23 48.12 -16.81
CA LEU A 361 -1.33 48.23 -15.66
C LEU A 361 -1.35 49.61 -15.04
N GLU A 362 -1.59 50.69 -15.82
CA GLU A 362 -1.74 52.03 -15.33
C GLU A 362 -3.03 52.29 -14.52
N MET A 363 -3.99 51.34 -14.61
CA MET A 363 -5.25 51.43 -13.83
C MET A 363 -5.13 50.84 -12.42
N PHE A 364 -4.05 50.12 -12.12
CA PHE A 364 -3.75 49.56 -10.78
C PHE A 364 -2.95 50.52 -9.94
#